data_dcae9d43a6ebfd603661c0c6c6fc3328
#
_entry.id   dcae9d43a6ebfd603661c0c6c6fc3328
#
_cell.length_a   1.000
_cell.length_b   1.000
_cell.length_c   1.000
_cell.angle_alpha   90.00
_cell.angle_beta   90.00
_cell.angle_gamma   90.00
#
_symmetry.space_group_name_H-M   'P 1'
#
loop_
_entity.id
_entity.type
_entity.pdbx_description
1 polymer ?
#
loop_
_entity_poly.entity_id
_entity_poly.type
_entity_poly.pdbx_seq_one_letter_code
_entity_poly.pdbx_strand_id
1 'polypeptide(L)'
;DEEHFGPLLKVIRYNTFKDAIAEANNTKFGLSAGLIADDAQLYDQFFQQIRAGIVNWNRPITGASGAAPFGGIGESGNHRASAFYAADYCAYPVASVELEATTLPGTLNPGLHF
;
A
#
# COMPACT_ATOMS: atom_id res chain seq x y z
N ASP A 1 -11.39 17.98 -9.04
CA ASP A 1 -10.86 16.65 -8.89
C ASP A 1 -12.00 15.62 -8.93
N GLU A 2 -12.34 15.20 -10.15
CA GLU A 2 -13.45 14.29 -10.44
C GLU A 2 -12.96 13.21 -11.41
N GLU A 3 -13.31 11.95 -11.14
CA GLU A 3 -12.96 10.84 -12.02
C GLU A 3 -13.92 10.77 -13.20
N HIS A 4 -13.38 10.83 -14.42
CA HIS A 4 -14.13 10.70 -15.65
C HIS A 4 -13.93 9.31 -16.26
N PHE A 5 -14.97 8.49 -16.28
CA PHE A 5 -14.95 7.18 -16.92
C PHE A 5 -15.03 7.31 -18.44
N GLY A 6 -13.89 7.29 -19.12
CA GLY A 6 -13.82 7.42 -20.57
C GLY A 6 -12.38 7.59 -21.09
N PRO A 7 -12.18 7.61 -22.41
CA PRO A 7 -10.87 7.77 -23.02
C PRO A 7 -10.43 9.25 -23.00
N LEU A 8 -10.17 9.78 -21.80
CA LEU A 8 -9.74 11.15 -21.58
C LEU A 8 -8.28 11.20 -21.14
N LEU A 9 -7.47 12.01 -21.84
CA LEU A 9 -6.10 12.33 -21.44
C LEU A 9 -5.99 13.82 -21.12
N LYS A 10 -5.69 14.17 -19.89
CA LYS A 10 -5.37 15.53 -19.45
C LYS A 10 -3.85 15.73 -19.51
N VAL A 11 -3.40 16.75 -20.26
CA VAL A 11 -1.99 17.09 -20.37
C VAL A 11 -1.74 18.42 -19.66
N ILE A 12 -0.81 18.43 -18.72
CA ILE A 12 -0.42 19.61 -17.96
C ILE A 12 1.06 19.89 -18.18
N ARG A 13 1.39 21.13 -18.56
CA ARG A 13 2.79 21.58 -18.67
C ARG A 13 3.28 22.08 -17.33
N TYR A 14 4.55 21.83 -17.05
CA TYR A 14 5.21 22.32 -15.85
C TYR A 14 6.55 23.01 -16.18
N ASN A 15 7.07 23.81 -15.28
CA ASN A 15 8.32 24.52 -15.47
C ASN A 15 9.50 23.80 -14.77
N THR A 16 9.26 23.22 -13.58
CA THR A 16 10.26 22.47 -12.83
C THR A 16 9.75 21.10 -12.46
N PHE A 17 10.65 20.16 -12.26
CA PHE A 17 10.27 18.79 -11.85
C PHE A 17 9.54 18.80 -10.49
N LYS A 18 9.92 19.70 -9.60
CA LYS A 18 9.22 19.90 -8.33
C LYS A 18 7.76 20.32 -8.53
N ASP A 19 7.51 21.20 -9.47
CA ASP A 19 6.13 21.62 -9.78
C ASP A 19 5.32 20.47 -10.39
N ALA A 20 5.96 19.61 -11.21
CA ALA A 20 5.32 18.42 -11.75
C ALA A 20 4.88 17.46 -10.65
N ILE A 21 5.75 17.19 -9.66
CA ILE A 21 5.41 16.34 -8.51
C ILE A 21 4.31 16.98 -7.65
N ALA A 22 4.39 18.29 -7.42
CA ALA A 22 3.37 19.01 -6.66
C ALA A 22 2.00 18.92 -7.33
N GLU A 23 1.94 19.13 -8.65
CA GLU A 23 0.69 19.02 -9.42
C GLU A 23 0.19 17.56 -9.47
N ALA A 24 1.07 16.58 -9.63
CA ALA A 24 0.70 15.17 -9.60
C ALA A 24 0.12 14.73 -8.24
N ASN A 25 0.56 15.36 -7.16
CA ASN A 25 0.05 15.12 -5.82
C ASN A 25 -1.19 15.96 -5.47
N ASN A 26 -1.56 16.95 -6.30
CA ASN A 26 -2.70 17.83 -6.09
C ASN A 26 -4.01 17.13 -6.49
N THR A 27 -4.27 16.01 -5.85
CA THR A 27 -5.47 15.18 -6.06
C THR A 27 -5.86 14.47 -4.77
N LYS A 28 -7.14 14.23 -4.60
CA LYS A 28 -7.68 13.38 -3.52
C LYS A 28 -7.47 11.89 -3.77
N PHE A 29 -7.14 11.50 -5.01
CA PHE A 29 -6.85 10.13 -5.42
C PHE A 29 -5.36 9.78 -5.26
N GLY A 30 -5.00 8.52 -5.44
CA GLY A 30 -3.62 8.07 -5.35
C GLY A 30 -3.48 6.56 -5.59
N LEU A 31 -4.04 6.06 -6.69
CA LEU A 31 -3.91 4.64 -7.04
C LEU A 31 -2.54 4.35 -7.63
N SER A 32 -2.20 5.01 -8.73
CA SER A 32 -0.97 4.73 -9.47
C SER A 32 -0.36 6.01 -10.05
N ALA A 33 0.96 6.04 -10.10
CA ALA A 33 1.75 7.07 -10.73
C ALA A 33 2.98 6.46 -11.41
N GLY A 34 3.53 7.16 -12.38
CA GLY A 34 4.73 6.71 -13.09
C GLY A 34 5.55 7.86 -13.60
N LEU A 35 6.85 7.62 -13.72
CA LEU A 35 7.81 8.51 -14.35
C LEU A 35 8.37 7.87 -15.62
N ILE A 36 8.42 8.64 -16.70
CA ILE A 36 9.14 8.30 -17.92
C ILE A 36 10.34 9.24 -18.02
N ALA A 37 11.52 8.73 -17.73
CA ALA A 37 12.78 9.46 -17.76
C ALA A 37 13.96 8.49 -17.78
N ASP A 38 15.05 8.87 -18.42
CA ASP A 38 16.30 8.09 -18.43
C ASP A 38 17.25 8.44 -17.28
N ASP A 39 16.78 9.19 -16.29
CA ASP A 39 17.55 9.66 -15.14
C ASP A 39 17.07 9.00 -13.84
N ALA A 40 17.92 8.14 -13.28
CA ALA A 40 17.64 7.43 -12.04
C ALA A 40 17.51 8.38 -10.82
N GLN A 41 18.20 9.51 -10.80
CA GLN A 41 18.11 10.46 -9.69
C GLN A 41 16.75 11.17 -9.70
N LEU A 42 16.23 11.48 -10.89
CA LEU A 42 14.86 11.99 -11.01
C LEU A 42 13.83 10.97 -10.57
N TYR A 43 14.05 9.67 -10.87
CA TYR A 43 13.16 8.64 -10.39
C TYR A 43 13.22 8.48 -8.87
N ASP A 44 14.40 8.48 -8.27
CA ASP A 44 14.53 8.42 -6.81
C ASP A 44 13.82 9.60 -6.13
N GLN A 45 13.98 10.80 -6.66
CA GLN A 45 13.26 11.98 -6.18
C GLN A 45 11.74 11.83 -6.34
N PHE A 46 11.29 11.33 -7.49
CA PHE A 46 9.88 11.07 -7.76
C PHE A 46 9.32 10.04 -6.78
N PHE A 47 9.99 8.90 -6.63
CA PHE A 47 9.55 7.80 -5.76
C PHE A 47 9.38 8.21 -4.31
N GLN A 48 10.27 9.07 -3.81
CA GLN A 48 10.22 9.56 -2.43
C GLN A 48 9.09 10.58 -2.18
N GLN A 49 8.63 11.28 -3.21
CA GLN A 49 7.73 12.43 -3.05
C GLN A 49 6.32 12.20 -3.62
N ILE A 50 6.16 11.27 -4.55
CA ILE A 50 4.87 10.98 -5.15
C ILE A 50 3.94 10.26 -4.17
N ARG A 51 2.66 10.62 -4.17
CA ARG A 51 1.63 10.02 -3.33
C ARG A 51 0.78 9.07 -4.15
N ALA A 52 1.20 7.81 -4.24
CA ALA A 52 0.46 6.75 -4.91
C ALA A 52 0.76 5.38 -4.29
N GLY A 53 -0.14 4.43 -4.43
CA GLY A 53 0.05 3.06 -3.97
C GLY A 53 0.86 2.19 -4.92
N ILE A 54 0.91 2.57 -6.21
CA ILE A 54 1.71 1.92 -7.25
C ILE A 54 2.57 3.00 -7.90
N VAL A 55 3.88 2.78 -7.94
CA VAL A 55 4.83 3.74 -8.53
C VAL A 55 5.72 3.00 -9.53
N ASN A 56 5.65 3.38 -10.80
CA ASN A 56 6.38 2.72 -11.86
C ASN A 56 7.40 3.65 -12.52
N TRP A 57 8.51 3.09 -13.00
CA TRP A 57 9.52 3.79 -13.78
C TRP A 57 9.64 3.18 -15.17
N ASN A 58 9.46 4.02 -16.20
CA ASN A 58 9.52 3.62 -17.62
C ASN A 58 8.64 2.40 -17.95
N ARG A 59 7.51 2.30 -17.25
CA ARG A 59 6.52 1.25 -17.42
C ARG A 59 5.11 1.84 -17.37
N PRO A 60 4.14 1.22 -18.04
CA PRO A 60 2.74 1.58 -17.87
C PRO A 60 2.32 1.53 -16.39
N ILE A 61 1.43 2.42 -16.00
CA ILE A 61 0.84 2.47 -14.65
C ILE A 61 -0.37 1.55 -14.49
N THR A 62 -0.64 0.73 -15.49
CA THR A 62 -1.73 -0.26 -15.53
C THR A 62 -1.20 -1.65 -15.22
N GLY A 63 -2.10 -2.51 -14.74
CA GLY A 63 -1.77 -3.88 -14.37
C GLY A 63 -1.40 -4.03 -12.89
N ALA A 64 -1.61 -5.23 -12.37
CA ALA A 64 -1.30 -5.60 -11.00
C ALA A 64 -0.62 -6.96 -10.98
N SER A 65 0.26 -7.16 -10.00
CA SER A 65 0.89 -8.45 -9.73
C SER A 65 0.32 -9.06 -8.47
N GLY A 66 -0.06 -10.35 -8.51
CA GLY A 66 -0.48 -11.08 -7.31
C GLY A 66 0.63 -11.25 -6.27
N ALA A 67 1.89 -11.06 -6.66
CA ALA A 67 3.06 -11.13 -5.78
C ALA A 67 3.46 -9.78 -5.16
N ALA A 68 2.71 -8.71 -5.42
CA ALA A 68 2.98 -7.38 -4.92
C ALA A 68 1.73 -6.77 -4.26
N PRO A 69 1.89 -5.81 -3.33
CA PRO A 69 0.75 -5.09 -2.79
C PRO A 69 -0.02 -4.37 -3.90
N PHE A 70 -1.34 -4.37 -3.82
CA PHE A 70 -2.21 -3.60 -4.70
C PHE A 70 -3.20 -2.78 -3.89
N GLY A 71 -3.21 -1.49 -4.12
CA GLY A 71 -4.10 -0.53 -3.48
C GLY A 71 -3.54 0.87 -3.51
N GLY A 72 -4.42 1.85 -3.38
CA GLY A 72 -4.09 3.27 -3.39
C GLY A 72 -4.11 3.91 -2.01
N ILE A 73 -3.98 5.23 -2.04
CA ILE A 73 -4.14 6.13 -0.90
C ILE A 73 -5.23 7.16 -1.20
N GLY A 74 -5.63 7.93 -0.20
CA GLY A 74 -6.72 8.89 -0.34
C GLY A 74 -8.03 8.20 -0.73
N GLU A 75 -8.81 8.79 -1.62
CA GLU A 75 -10.07 8.20 -2.13
C GLU A 75 -9.86 6.94 -2.98
N SER A 76 -8.64 6.67 -3.43
CA SER A 76 -8.26 5.39 -4.04
C SER A 76 -7.84 4.34 -3.01
N GLY A 77 -7.93 4.64 -1.72
CA GLY A 77 -7.58 3.72 -0.64
C GLY A 77 -8.62 2.61 -0.50
N ASN A 78 -8.13 1.37 -0.39
CA ASN A 78 -8.95 0.17 -0.23
C ASN A 78 -8.38 -0.76 0.84
N HIS A 79 -7.55 -0.26 1.76
CA HIS A 79 -6.82 -1.03 2.77
C HIS A 79 -5.94 -2.15 2.17
N ARG A 80 -5.60 -2.05 0.88
CA ARG A 80 -4.85 -3.05 0.10
C ARG A 80 -5.49 -4.44 0.14
N ALA A 81 -6.80 -4.47 -0.09
CA ALA A 81 -7.66 -5.64 0.03
C ALA A 81 -7.46 -6.69 -1.08
N SER A 82 -6.35 -6.69 -1.80
CA SER A 82 -6.08 -7.68 -2.84
C SER A 82 -4.58 -7.94 -3.01
N ALA A 83 -4.24 -8.91 -3.84
CA ALA A 83 -2.89 -9.31 -4.16
C ALA A 83 -2.12 -9.84 -2.92
N PHE A 84 -0.91 -9.35 -2.67
CA PHE A 84 -0.01 -9.87 -1.66
C PHE A 84 -0.61 -9.97 -0.25
N TYR A 85 -1.44 -8.99 0.14
CA TYR A 85 -2.04 -8.93 1.47
C TYR A 85 -3.41 -9.63 1.57
N ALA A 86 -3.89 -10.26 0.49
CA ALA A 86 -5.22 -10.85 0.48
C ALA A 86 -5.41 -11.96 1.53
N ALA A 87 -4.38 -12.74 1.82
CA ALA A 87 -4.43 -13.79 2.83
C ALA A 87 -4.61 -13.25 4.25
N ASP A 88 -3.98 -12.11 4.55
CA ASP A 88 -3.96 -11.55 5.91
C ASP A 88 -5.34 -11.04 6.34
N TYR A 89 -6.10 -10.42 5.44
CA TYR A 89 -7.43 -9.93 5.81
C TYR A 89 -8.54 -10.99 5.70
N CYS A 90 -8.27 -12.14 5.07
CA CYS A 90 -9.20 -13.26 5.02
C CYS A 90 -9.22 -14.08 6.32
N ALA A 91 -8.33 -13.79 7.26
CA ALA A 91 -8.22 -14.46 8.55
C ALA A 91 -7.97 -13.46 9.67
N TYR A 92 -8.34 -13.81 10.88
CA TYR A 92 -7.91 -13.06 12.06
C TYR A 92 -6.85 -13.87 12.82
N PRO A 93 -5.85 -13.23 13.41
CA PRO A 93 -4.79 -13.92 14.14
C PRO A 93 -5.34 -14.55 15.43
N VAL A 94 -4.96 -15.79 15.67
CA VAL A 94 -5.29 -16.52 16.89
C VAL A 94 -3.98 -16.91 17.58
N ALA A 95 -3.84 -16.53 18.85
CA ALA A 95 -2.77 -17.03 19.70
C ALA A 95 -3.30 -18.16 20.57
N SER A 96 -2.59 -19.28 20.66
CA SER A 96 -2.90 -20.37 21.58
C SER A 96 -1.65 -20.76 22.37
N VAL A 97 -1.87 -21.25 23.57
CA VAL A 97 -0.86 -21.93 24.38
C VAL A 97 -1.46 -23.29 24.76
N GLU A 98 -0.83 -24.33 24.32
CA GLU A 98 -1.40 -25.67 24.36
C GLU A 98 -0.49 -26.61 25.17
N LEU A 99 -1.12 -27.47 25.98
CA LEU A 99 -0.48 -28.59 26.65
C LEU A 99 -1.25 -29.87 26.29
N GLU A 100 -0.55 -30.94 25.95
CA GLU A 100 -1.17 -32.23 25.61
C GLU A 100 -1.91 -32.86 26.79
N ALA A 101 -1.51 -32.54 28.03
CA ALA A 101 -2.15 -33.02 29.23
C ALA A 101 -2.25 -31.93 30.29
N THR A 102 -3.31 -31.99 31.10
CA THR A 102 -3.42 -31.12 32.27
C THR A 102 -2.44 -31.54 33.35
N THR A 103 -1.67 -30.59 33.84
CA THR A 103 -0.74 -30.78 34.95
C THR A 103 -1.02 -29.74 36.03
N LEU A 104 -0.87 -30.16 37.28
CA LEU A 104 -0.91 -29.20 38.39
C LEU A 104 0.35 -28.33 38.36
N PRO A 105 0.23 -27.01 38.58
CA PRO A 105 1.40 -26.16 38.69
C PRO A 105 2.25 -26.60 39.91
N GLY A 106 3.58 -26.57 39.72
CA GLY A 106 4.51 -26.98 40.79
C GLY A 106 4.46 -26.06 42.03
N THR A 107 3.86 -24.89 41.90
CA THR A 107 3.60 -23.95 42.97
C THR A 107 2.20 -23.37 42.78
N LEU A 108 1.37 -23.49 43.79
CA LEU A 108 0.03 -22.93 43.80
C LEU A 108 0.07 -21.47 44.24
N ASN A 109 -0.90 -20.69 43.73
CA ASN A 109 -1.07 -19.33 44.19
C ASN A 109 -1.41 -19.29 45.69
N PRO A 110 -0.99 -18.25 46.46
CA PRO A 110 -1.30 -18.12 47.87
C PRO A 110 -2.81 -18.24 48.13
N GLY A 111 -3.17 -19.08 49.08
CA GLY A 111 -4.56 -19.32 49.48
C GLY A 111 -5.24 -20.50 48.77
N LEU A 112 -4.57 -21.18 47.82
CA LEU A 112 -5.05 -22.42 47.23
C LEU A 112 -4.37 -23.62 47.91
N HIS A 113 -5.19 -24.55 48.34
CA HIS A 113 -4.77 -25.83 48.96
C HIS A 113 -5.58 -26.96 48.32
N PHE A 114 -4.90 -28.01 47.90
CA PHE A 114 -5.49 -29.26 47.40
C PHE A 114 -5.09 -30.41 48.29
#